data_589cb96f3244349e0b2963626860352a
#
_entry.id   589cb96f3244349e0b2963626860352a
#
_cell.length_a   1.000
_cell.length_b   1.000
_cell.length_c   1.000
_cell.angle_alpha   90.00
_cell.angle_beta   90.00
_cell.angle_gamma   90.00
#
_symmetry.space_group_name_H-M   'P 1'
#
loop_
_entity.id
_entity.type
_entity.pdbx_description
1 polymer ?
#
loop_
_entity_poly.entity_id
_entity_poly.type
_entity_poly.pdbx_seq_one_letter_code
_entity_poly.pdbx_strand_id
1 'polypeptide(L)'
;MAEWMFLTNHARVLIFLADRLKITARDLSTLIGITERSVRNIIADLEAEGYIEKSREGRQVRYKVHPELPFRHRTEKDKSIKILLKALGCKIK
;
A
#
# COMPACT_ATOMS: atom_id res chain seq x y z
N MET A 1 1.59 -27.85 -6.55
CA MET A 1 1.23 -27.01 -5.41
C MET A 1 0.80 -25.63 -5.92
N ALA A 2 -0.33 -25.14 -5.50
CA ALA A 2 -0.79 -23.82 -5.94
C ALA A 2 0.02 -22.73 -5.26
N GLU A 3 0.47 -21.75 -6.02
CA GLU A 3 1.25 -20.62 -5.50
C GLU A 3 0.43 -19.33 -5.56
N TRP A 4 -0.75 -19.39 -5.03
CA TRP A 4 -1.61 -18.21 -5.03
C TRP A 4 -1.79 -17.67 -3.61
N MET A 5 -2.07 -16.37 -3.53
CA MET A 5 -2.28 -15.68 -2.27
C MET A 5 -3.51 -14.77 -2.38
N PHE A 6 -4.17 -14.54 -1.26
CA PHE A 6 -5.35 -13.67 -1.26
C PHE A 6 -5.01 -12.22 -1.56
N LEU A 7 -3.83 -11.77 -1.13
CA LEU A 7 -3.44 -10.39 -1.32
C LEU A 7 -2.32 -10.25 -2.35
N THR A 8 -2.42 -9.21 -3.16
CA THR A 8 -1.36 -8.86 -4.10
C THR A 8 -0.24 -8.12 -3.36
N ASN A 9 0.91 -7.99 -3.99
CA ASN A 9 1.99 -7.18 -3.43
C ASN A 9 1.62 -5.70 -3.36
N HIS A 10 0.77 -5.24 -4.26
CA HIS A 10 0.23 -3.87 -4.18
C HIS A 10 -0.56 -3.68 -2.88
N ALA A 11 -1.40 -4.65 -2.53
CA ALA A 11 -2.14 -4.60 -1.28
C ALA A 11 -1.20 -4.60 -0.07
N ARG A 12 -0.18 -5.45 -0.10
CA ARG A 12 0.79 -5.53 1.01
C ARG A 12 1.54 -4.22 1.23
N VAL A 13 2.03 -3.61 0.15
CA VAL A 13 2.71 -2.32 0.24
C VAL A 13 1.77 -1.27 0.83
N LEU A 14 0.55 -1.20 0.32
CA LEU A 14 -0.43 -0.23 0.81
C LEU A 14 -0.71 -0.41 2.31
N ILE A 15 -0.87 -1.65 2.75
CA ILE A 15 -1.13 -1.96 4.16
C ILE A 15 0.02 -1.48 5.05
N PHE A 16 1.26 -1.76 4.67
CA PHE A 16 2.41 -1.31 5.44
C PHE A 16 2.53 0.21 5.45
N LEU A 17 2.25 0.87 4.32
CA LEU A 17 2.29 2.33 4.26
C LEU A 17 1.21 2.95 5.14
N ALA A 18 0.05 2.33 5.23
CA ALA A 18 -1.04 2.80 6.09
C ALA A 18 -0.70 2.61 7.56
N ASP A 19 -0.01 1.54 7.89
CA ASP A 19 0.34 1.19 9.26
C ASP A 19 1.59 1.94 9.76
N ARG A 20 2.56 2.17 8.85
CA ARG A 20 3.84 2.80 9.19
C ARG A 20 4.14 3.96 8.25
N LEU A 21 3.92 5.17 8.72
CA LEU A 21 4.03 6.38 7.89
C LEU A 21 5.44 6.66 7.36
N LYS A 22 6.47 6.12 8.00
CA LYS A 22 7.87 6.41 7.67
C LYS A 22 8.68 5.17 7.33
N ILE A 23 8.08 4.23 6.62
CA ILE A 23 8.78 3.01 6.21
C ILE A 23 9.49 3.26 4.87
N THR A 24 10.70 2.71 4.72
CA THR A 24 11.47 2.88 3.48
C THR A 24 11.14 1.77 2.48
N ALA A 25 11.46 2.02 1.19
CA ALA A 25 11.32 0.98 0.17
C ALA A 25 12.17 -0.24 0.49
N ARG A 26 13.34 -0.02 1.08
CA ARG A 26 14.22 -1.10 1.49
C ARG A 26 13.60 -1.96 2.58
N ASP A 27 12.99 -1.31 3.60
CA ASP A 27 12.27 -2.02 4.65
C ASP A 27 11.14 -2.86 4.08
N LEU A 28 10.37 -2.29 3.17
CA LEU A 28 9.27 -2.99 2.52
C LEU A 28 9.75 -4.18 1.71
N SER A 29 10.88 -4.04 1.00
CA SER A 29 11.44 -5.13 0.22
C SER A 29 11.81 -6.31 1.12
N THR A 30 12.39 -6.03 2.28
CA THR A 30 12.78 -7.05 3.25
C THR A 30 11.55 -7.73 3.86
N LEU A 31 10.56 -6.93 4.27
CA LEU A 31 9.35 -7.46 4.91
C LEU A 31 8.51 -8.31 3.97
N ILE A 32 8.38 -7.90 2.73
CA ILE A 32 7.52 -8.57 1.76
C ILE A 32 8.27 -9.68 1.02
N GLY A 33 9.58 -9.55 0.89
CA GLY A 33 10.40 -10.52 0.17
C GLY A 33 10.46 -10.28 -1.33
N ILE A 34 10.40 -9.02 -1.76
CA ILE A 34 10.53 -8.61 -3.16
C ILE A 34 11.67 -7.59 -3.27
N THR A 35 12.07 -7.26 -4.50
CA THR A 35 13.16 -6.31 -4.70
C THR A 35 12.73 -4.88 -4.37
N GLU A 36 13.70 -4.02 -4.04
CA GLU A 36 13.42 -2.59 -3.85
C GLU A 36 12.83 -1.98 -5.11
N ARG A 37 13.30 -2.40 -6.29
CA ARG A 37 12.77 -1.93 -7.56
C ARG A 37 11.28 -2.25 -7.68
N SER A 38 10.90 -3.47 -7.35
CA SER A 38 9.49 -3.88 -7.35
C SER A 38 8.67 -3.02 -6.40
N VAL A 39 9.20 -2.77 -5.20
CA VAL A 39 8.51 -1.90 -4.23
C VAL A 39 8.32 -0.50 -4.79
N ARG A 40 9.36 0.09 -5.38
CA ARG A 40 9.27 1.42 -5.96
C ARG A 40 8.26 1.51 -7.11
N ASN A 41 8.21 0.46 -7.93
CA ASN A 41 7.21 0.39 -9.01
C ASN A 41 5.80 0.34 -8.45
N ILE A 42 5.59 -0.44 -7.39
CA ILE A 42 4.28 -0.53 -6.72
C ILE A 42 3.88 0.81 -6.11
N ILE A 43 4.81 1.48 -5.44
CA ILE A 43 4.57 2.80 -4.86
C ILE A 43 4.18 3.78 -5.96
N ALA A 44 4.87 3.76 -7.10
CA ALA A 44 4.54 4.62 -8.23
C ALA A 44 3.14 4.34 -8.77
N ASP A 45 2.76 3.07 -8.86
CA ASP A 45 1.42 2.68 -9.29
C ASP A 45 0.35 3.22 -8.33
N LEU A 46 0.57 3.06 -7.02
CA LEU A 46 -0.37 3.53 -6.00
C LEU A 46 -0.49 5.06 -6.02
N GLU A 47 0.62 5.75 -6.19
CA GLU A 47 0.63 7.20 -6.27
C GLU A 47 -0.08 7.70 -7.52
N ALA A 48 0.19 7.08 -8.66
CA ALA A 48 -0.43 7.47 -9.93
C ALA A 48 -1.95 7.34 -9.91
N GLU A 49 -2.47 6.36 -9.16
CA GLU A 49 -3.90 6.13 -9.05
C GLU A 49 -4.53 6.88 -7.87
N GLY A 50 -3.74 7.67 -7.15
CA GLY A 50 -4.24 8.52 -6.07
C GLY A 50 -4.44 7.83 -4.73
N TYR A 51 -4.03 6.58 -4.58
CA TYR A 51 -4.18 5.87 -3.29
C TYR A 51 -3.24 6.36 -2.22
N ILE A 52 -2.10 6.91 -2.62
CA ILE A 52 -1.13 7.47 -1.69
C ILE A 52 -0.61 8.81 -2.22
N GLU A 53 -0.17 9.64 -1.29
CA GLU A 53 0.59 10.85 -1.57
C GLU A 53 1.93 10.72 -0.88
N LYS A 54 2.98 11.15 -1.57
CA LYS A 54 4.33 11.13 -1.05
C LYS A 54 4.78 12.56 -0.79
N SER A 55 5.30 12.80 0.41
CA SER A 55 5.88 14.08 0.76
C SER A 55 7.25 13.87 1.40
N ARG A 56 8.08 14.89 1.35
CA ARG A 56 9.43 14.82 1.92
C ARG A 56 9.54 15.73 3.12
N GLU A 57 10.03 15.18 4.23
CA GLU A 57 10.37 15.95 5.43
C GLU A 57 11.86 15.77 5.69
N GLY A 58 12.66 16.78 5.29
CA GLY A 58 14.10 16.66 5.38
C GLY A 58 14.60 15.53 4.50
N ARG A 59 15.25 14.52 5.10
CA ARG A 59 15.75 13.35 4.37
C ARG A 59 14.76 12.19 4.35
N GLN A 60 13.64 12.33 5.06
CA GLN A 60 12.64 11.26 5.14
C GLN A 60 11.52 11.47 4.17
N VAL A 61 11.01 10.35 3.64
CA VAL A 61 9.81 10.33 2.81
C VAL A 61 8.65 9.88 3.67
N ARG A 62 7.56 10.62 3.59
CA ARG A 62 6.34 10.34 4.32
C ARG A 62 5.24 9.98 3.35
N TYR A 63 4.42 9.00 3.70
CA TYR A 63 3.32 8.57 2.86
C TYR A 63 1.99 8.82 3.55
N LYS A 64 1.05 9.37 2.79
CA LYS A 64 -0.32 9.55 3.24
C LYS A 64 -1.22 8.65 2.39
N VAL A 65 -1.97 7.78 3.04
CA VAL A 65 -2.88 6.86 2.36
C VAL A 65 -4.27 7.49 2.31
N HIS A 66 -4.97 7.29 1.19
CA HIS A 66 -6.34 7.75 0.99
C HIS A 66 -7.29 6.55 1.07
N PRO A 67 -7.75 6.20 2.28
CA PRO A 67 -8.55 4.98 2.48
C PRO A 67 -9.97 5.04 1.92
N GLU A 68 -10.44 6.23 1.58
CA GLU A 68 -11.79 6.43 1.05
C GLU A 68 -11.94 6.01 -0.41
N LEU A 69 -10.82 5.78 -1.12
CA LEU A 69 -10.86 5.42 -2.53
C LEU A 69 -11.38 3.99 -2.73
N PRO A 70 -12.07 3.74 -3.84
CA PRO A 70 -12.65 2.42 -4.10
C PRO A 70 -11.60 1.43 -4.59
N PHE A 71 -11.94 0.14 -4.46
CA PHE A 71 -11.18 -0.90 -5.14
C PHE A 71 -11.31 -0.70 -6.65
N ARG A 72 -10.32 -1.18 -7.39
CA ARG A 72 -10.24 -0.94 -8.84
C ARG A 72 -11.08 -1.91 -9.66
N HIS A 73 -11.20 -3.15 -9.20
CA HIS A 73 -11.95 -4.14 -9.96
C HIS A 73 -13.45 -3.92 -9.84
N ARG A 74 -14.18 -4.14 -10.93
CA ARG A 74 -15.63 -3.90 -11.00
C ARG A 74 -16.43 -4.67 -9.94
N THR A 75 -15.91 -5.79 -9.48
CA THR A 75 -16.63 -6.60 -8.50
C THR A 75 -16.64 -5.99 -7.10
N GLU A 76 -15.65 -5.16 -6.77
CA GLU A 76 -15.61 -4.52 -5.45
C GLU A 76 -15.49 -3.00 -5.50
N LYS A 77 -15.68 -2.38 -6.66
CA LYS A 77 -15.55 -0.93 -6.80
C LYS A 77 -16.59 -0.12 -6.02
N ASP A 78 -17.61 -0.77 -5.51
CA ASP A 78 -18.61 -0.15 -4.64
C ASP A 78 -18.14 -0.05 -3.18
N LYS A 79 -16.95 -0.61 -2.88
CA LYS A 79 -16.38 -0.59 -1.53
C LYS A 79 -15.05 0.15 -1.52
N SER A 80 -14.77 0.85 -0.44
CA SER A 80 -13.49 1.55 -0.28
C SER A 80 -12.41 0.60 0.23
N ILE A 81 -11.16 0.91 -0.06
CA ILE A 81 -10.02 0.13 0.46
C ILE A 81 -9.90 0.22 1.98
N LYS A 82 -10.59 1.16 2.60
CA LYS A 82 -10.66 1.28 4.05
C LYS A 82 -11.08 -0.02 4.72
N ILE A 83 -11.98 -0.77 4.07
CA ILE A 83 -12.44 -2.06 4.58
C ILE A 83 -11.28 -3.04 4.72
N LEU A 84 -10.44 -3.13 3.68
CA LEU A 84 -9.27 -3.99 3.70
C LEU A 84 -8.28 -3.55 4.77
N LEU A 85 -7.97 -2.27 4.85
CA LEU A 85 -7.00 -1.74 5.80
C LEU A 85 -7.46 -1.99 7.25
N LYS A 86 -8.72 -1.75 7.54
CA LYS A 86 -9.27 -2.00 8.87
C LYS A 86 -9.27 -3.49 9.22
N ALA A 87 -9.62 -4.34 8.26
CA ALA A 87 -9.65 -5.79 8.49
C ALA A 87 -8.27 -6.33 8.87
N LEU A 88 -7.21 -5.71 8.39
CA LEU A 88 -5.84 -6.14 8.68
C LEU A 88 -5.19 -5.34 9.80
N GLY A 89 -5.99 -4.61 10.57
CA GLY A 89 -5.52 -3.99 11.80
C GLY A 89 -4.96 -2.58 11.66
N CYS A 90 -5.05 -1.95 10.48
CA CYS A 90 -4.61 -0.58 10.32
C CYS A 90 -5.54 0.38 11.05
N LYS A 91 -4.96 1.35 11.74
CA LYS A 91 -5.75 2.38 12.44
C LYS A 91 -6.12 3.49 11.46
N ILE A 92 -7.32 3.41 10.94
CA ILE A 92 -7.85 4.39 10.00
C ILE A 92 -8.92 5.22 10.68
N LYS A 93 -8.78 6.55 10.62
CA LYS A 93 -9.77 7.46 11.19
C LYS A 93 -10.96 7.64 10.26
#